data_b2f1976a23faa4da319231b7a4dfba43
#
_entry.id   b2f1976a23faa4da319231b7a4dfba43
#
_cell.length_a   1.000
_cell.length_b   1.000
_cell.length_c   1.000
_cell.angle_alpha   90.00
_cell.angle_beta   90.00
_cell.angle_gamma   90.00
#
_symmetry.space_group_name_H-M   'P 1'
#
loop_
_entity.id
_entity.type
_entity.pdbx_description
1 polymer ?
#
loop_
_entity_poly.entity_id
_entity_poly.type
_entity_poly.pdbx_seq_one_letter_code
_entity_poly.pdbx_strand_id
1 'polypeptide(L)'
;MANQSSKNKNTKKVNNKGGQNKNTNKQNTKKVDTKASVKKENAKKVETKNIVHEEVKVKEIVPKVEEVKEEKVVKEKKSFSLTSKQKDLILILLVVVLLVVALFVTMKKTPKLDIELPITLQGEVGFTEITYSEYEEKMNAKEPFLVVIVRDGCGYCEMYQPIVEEVANEYRLPIYYINMTNLNNDEYTALGTSNSYFKKNQGKWGTPTTLFMYGNSVIDSIPGYVDTDEFVKFVKENFKVEG
;
A
#
# COMPACT_ATOMS: atom_id res chain seq x y z
N MET A 1 -56.48 -5.64 -48.75
CA MET A 1 -55.44 -6.09 -49.72
C MET A 1 -54.25 -6.50 -48.81
N ALA A 2 -54.15 -7.72 -48.33
CA ALA A 2 -53.63 -8.95 -48.87
C ALA A 2 -52.24 -8.81 -49.49
N ASN A 3 -51.19 -9.34 -48.80
CA ASN A 3 -50.27 -10.36 -49.30
C ASN A 3 -49.17 -10.63 -48.26
N GLN A 4 -49.11 -11.82 -47.71
CA GLN A 4 -48.30 -13.01 -47.99
C GLN A 4 -46.85 -12.86 -47.51
N SER A 5 -46.46 -13.53 -46.42
CA SER A 5 -46.00 -14.91 -46.31
C SER A 5 -44.67 -15.22 -47.05
N SER A 6 -43.65 -15.47 -46.29
CA SER A 6 -42.66 -16.47 -46.67
C SER A 6 -41.94 -17.08 -45.46
N LYS A 7 -42.25 -18.37 -45.23
CA LYS A 7 -41.54 -19.30 -44.33
C LYS A 7 -40.24 -19.72 -45.00
N ASN A 8 -39.15 -19.74 -44.29
CA ASN A 8 -38.04 -20.60 -44.69
C ASN A 8 -37.56 -21.41 -43.49
N LYS A 9 -37.93 -22.68 -43.49
CA LYS A 9 -37.41 -23.76 -42.64
C LYS A 9 -36.15 -24.30 -43.30
N ASN A 10 -35.04 -24.32 -42.60
CA ASN A 10 -33.94 -25.19 -42.98
C ASN A 10 -33.39 -25.91 -41.76
N THR A 11 -33.93 -27.10 -41.52
CA THR A 11 -33.43 -28.12 -40.62
C THR A 11 -32.25 -28.83 -41.30
N LYS A 12 -31.06 -28.74 -40.72
CA LYS A 12 -29.94 -29.67 -41.02
C LYS A 12 -29.59 -30.47 -39.76
N LYS A 13 -30.06 -31.74 -39.80
CA LYS A 13 -29.59 -32.83 -38.94
C LYS A 13 -28.13 -33.13 -39.33
N VAL A 14 -27.24 -33.12 -38.35
CA VAL A 14 -25.94 -33.78 -38.48
C VAL A 14 -25.80 -34.80 -37.36
N ASN A 15 -25.74 -36.05 -37.76
CA ASN A 15 -25.43 -37.23 -36.95
C ASN A 15 -24.01 -37.14 -36.41
N ASN A 16 -23.82 -37.35 -35.15
CA ASN A 16 -22.48 -37.58 -34.59
C ASN A 16 -22.39 -39.03 -34.05
N LYS A 17 -21.59 -39.80 -34.73
CA LYS A 17 -21.21 -41.15 -34.32
C LYS A 17 -20.14 -41.06 -33.22
N GLY A 18 -20.29 -41.93 -32.27
CA GLY A 18 -19.41 -42.10 -31.12
C GLY A 18 -17.95 -42.46 -31.47
N GLY A 19 -17.12 -42.04 -30.56
CA GLY A 19 -15.72 -42.46 -30.45
C GLY A 19 -15.39 -42.62 -28.97
N GLN A 20 -15.58 -43.86 -28.48
CA GLN A 20 -15.04 -44.26 -27.18
C GLN A 20 -13.52 -44.43 -27.33
N ASN A 21 -12.76 -43.69 -26.59
CA ASN A 21 -11.36 -44.01 -26.39
C ASN A 21 -11.11 -44.27 -24.89
N LYS A 22 -11.09 -45.57 -24.57
CA LYS A 22 -10.62 -46.10 -23.31
C LYS A 22 -9.10 -46.05 -23.34
N ASN A 23 -8.50 -45.22 -22.51
CA ASN A 23 -7.09 -45.37 -22.21
C ASN A 23 -6.91 -45.63 -20.72
N THR A 24 -6.81 -46.89 -20.40
CA THR A 24 -6.36 -47.46 -19.13
C THR A 24 -4.87 -47.22 -19.01
N ASN A 25 -4.44 -46.41 -18.06
CA ASN A 25 -3.04 -46.37 -17.71
C ASN A 25 -2.82 -46.89 -16.28
N LYS A 26 -2.07 -47.96 -16.25
CA LYS A 26 -1.68 -48.77 -15.11
C LYS A 26 -0.99 -47.96 -14.02
N GLN A 27 -1.46 -48.22 -12.82
CA GLN A 27 -0.71 -47.98 -11.57
C GLN A 27 0.66 -48.65 -11.63
N ASN A 28 1.69 -47.89 -11.29
CA ASN A 28 2.98 -48.43 -10.92
C ASN A 28 3.32 -47.91 -9.52
N THR A 29 2.86 -48.62 -8.53
CA THR A 29 3.30 -48.55 -7.15
C THR A 29 4.73 -49.06 -7.05
N LYS A 30 5.69 -48.19 -6.82
CA LYS A 30 7.02 -48.55 -6.35
C LYS A 30 7.14 -48.17 -4.87
N LYS A 31 7.00 -49.20 -4.03
CA LYS A 31 7.47 -49.22 -2.65
C LYS A 31 8.98 -48.94 -2.67
N VAL A 32 9.38 -47.97 -1.91
CA VAL A 32 10.78 -47.83 -1.46
C VAL A 32 10.77 -47.84 0.05
N ASP A 33 11.41 -48.86 0.56
CA ASP A 33 11.53 -49.18 1.96
C ASP A 33 12.37 -48.15 2.72
N THR A 34 11.86 -47.83 3.86
CA THR A 34 12.49 -47.14 4.99
C THR A 34 13.80 -47.81 5.38
N LYS A 35 14.87 -47.07 5.46
CA LYS A 35 15.98 -47.42 6.37
C LYS A 35 16.43 -46.18 7.09
N ALA A 36 16.07 -46.14 8.35
CA ALA A 36 16.58 -45.28 9.37
C ALA A 36 18.10 -45.40 9.50
N SER A 37 18.79 -44.30 9.53
CA SER A 37 20.07 -44.24 10.22
C SER A 37 20.17 -42.90 10.95
N VAL A 38 19.97 -43.03 12.24
CA VAL A 38 20.34 -42.08 13.29
C VAL A 38 21.86 -41.88 13.19
N LYS A 39 22.28 -40.61 13.04
CA LYS A 39 23.63 -40.24 13.42
C LYS A 39 23.59 -38.93 14.18
N LYS A 40 23.88 -39.09 15.45
CA LYS A 40 24.09 -38.10 16.50
C LYS A 40 25.25 -37.14 16.15
N GLU A 41 25.18 -36.01 16.85
CA GLU A 41 26.27 -35.16 17.34
C GLU A 41 26.88 -34.15 16.35
N ASN A 42 26.58 -32.86 16.60
CA ASN A 42 27.61 -32.00 17.19
C ASN A 42 26.97 -30.72 17.75
N ALA A 43 26.82 -30.75 19.06
CA ALA A 43 26.62 -29.58 19.89
C ALA A 43 27.95 -28.79 19.95
N LYS A 44 28.03 -27.67 19.23
CA LYS A 44 29.14 -26.72 19.37
C LYS A 44 28.81 -25.71 20.47
N LYS A 45 29.32 -26.01 21.64
CA LYS A 45 29.43 -25.18 22.83
C LYS A 45 30.05 -23.81 22.45
N VAL A 46 29.30 -22.75 22.58
CA VAL A 46 29.87 -21.40 22.54
C VAL A 46 30.23 -21.03 23.97
N GLU A 47 31.53 -20.95 24.24
CA GLU A 47 32.09 -20.46 25.47
C GLU A 47 31.78 -18.98 25.66
N THR A 48 31.09 -18.71 26.75
CA THR A 48 30.98 -17.38 27.35
C THR A 48 32.34 -16.99 27.95
N LYS A 49 33.03 -16.08 27.29
CA LYS A 49 34.20 -15.41 27.88
C LYS A 49 33.71 -14.41 28.91
N ASN A 50 34.04 -14.74 30.18
CA ASN A 50 33.98 -13.84 31.30
C ASN A 50 34.85 -12.61 31.04
N ILE A 51 34.22 -11.43 31.02
CA ILE A 51 34.95 -10.16 31.12
C ILE A 51 35.17 -9.90 32.61
N VAL A 52 36.41 -10.02 33.00
CA VAL A 52 36.95 -9.68 34.30
C VAL A 52 36.74 -8.19 34.57
N HIS A 53 36.05 -7.85 35.64
CA HIS A 53 36.03 -6.50 36.19
C HIS A 53 37.43 -6.22 36.80
N GLU A 54 38.16 -5.36 36.16
CA GLU A 54 39.38 -4.76 36.72
C GLU A 54 38.97 -3.53 37.55
N GLU A 55 39.04 -3.66 38.84
CA GLU A 55 38.90 -2.55 39.81
C GLU A 55 40.10 -1.62 39.68
N VAL A 56 39.89 -0.48 39.02
CA VAL A 56 40.87 0.60 39.03
C VAL A 56 40.72 1.37 40.34
N LYS A 57 41.69 1.14 41.27
CA LYS A 57 41.90 1.95 42.48
C LYS A 57 42.16 3.40 42.06
N VAL A 58 41.20 4.26 42.30
CA VAL A 58 41.40 5.72 42.24
C VAL A 58 42.22 6.14 43.44
N LYS A 59 43.48 6.46 43.20
CA LYS A 59 44.31 7.17 44.17
C LYS A 59 43.84 8.61 44.24
N GLU A 60 43.38 8.99 45.42
CA GLU A 60 43.10 10.32 45.87
C GLU A 60 44.37 11.19 45.74
N ILE A 61 44.38 12.09 44.79
CA ILE A 61 45.39 13.16 44.68
C ILE A 61 44.64 14.47 44.90
N VAL A 62 44.76 14.98 46.10
CA VAL A 62 44.34 16.32 46.47
C VAL A 62 45.37 17.31 45.90
N PRO A 63 45.04 18.19 44.98
CA PRO A 63 45.87 19.34 44.72
C PRO A 63 45.38 20.55 45.51
N LYS A 64 46.30 21.00 46.32
CA LYS A 64 46.49 22.28 46.99
C LYS A 64 45.75 23.42 46.29
N VAL A 65 44.82 24.05 47.03
CA VAL A 65 44.16 25.28 46.67
C VAL A 65 45.23 26.38 46.59
N GLU A 66 45.56 26.80 45.34
CA GLU A 66 46.19 28.07 45.08
C GLU A 66 45.12 29.09 44.79
N GLU A 67 45.13 30.14 45.59
CA GLU A 67 44.31 31.30 45.59
C GLU A 67 44.52 32.05 44.27
N VAL A 68 43.62 31.85 43.28
CA VAL A 68 43.61 32.62 42.03
C VAL A 68 42.71 33.82 42.24
N LYS A 69 43.38 34.99 42.27
CA LYS A 69 42.74 36.29 42.28
C LYS A 69 41.63 36.37 41.23
N GLU A 70 40.44 36.79 41.70
CA GLU A 70 39.35 37.19 40.82
C GLU A 70 39.77 38.33 39.91
N GLU A 71 40.14 38.02 38.70
CA GLU A 71 40.21 39.02 37.62
C GLU A 71 38.78 39.23 37.07
N LYS A 72 38.20 40.34 37.46
CA LYS A 72 36.89 40.81 36.93
C LYS A 72 37.01 41.00 35.43
N VAL A 73 36.63 39.96 34.68
CA VAL A 73 36.36 40.08 33.24
C VAL A 73 35.10 40.92 33.07
N VAL A 74 35.30 42.22 32.92
CA VAL A 74 34.27 43.14 32.46
C VAL A 74 33.86 42.70 31.04
N LYS A 75 32.75 41.95 30.95
CA LYS A 75 32.10 41.66 29.67
C LYS A 75 31.59 42.97 29.09
N GLU A 76 32.39 43.58 28.25
CA GLU A 76 31.99 44.72 27.42
C GLU A 76 30.79 44.27 26.55
N LYS A 77 29.59 44.63 26.93
CA LYS A 77 28.40 44.52 26.11
C LYS A 77 28.60 45.46 24.92
N LYS A 78 29.18 44.95 23.81
CA LYS A 78 29.14 45.66 22.54
C LYS A 78 27.69 45.85 22.17
N SER A 79 27.17 47.04 22.41
CA SER A 79 25.89 47.49 21.91
C SER A 79 26.00 47.56 20.39
N PHE A 80 25.42 46.56 19.70
CA PHE A 80 25.36 46.53 18.25
C PHE A 80 24.32 47.57 17.82
N SER A 81 24.75 48.82 17.60
CA SER A 81 23.91 49.86 17.07
C SER A 81 23.82 49.75 15.56
N LEU A 82 22.69 49.19 15.09
CA LEU A 82 22.35 49.10 13.67
C LEU A 82 22.10 50.54 13.13
N THR A 83 22.70 50.87 12.01
CA THR A 83 22.42 52.10 11.27
C THR A 83 20.94 52.07 10.76
N SER A 84 20.35 53.25 10.54
CA SER A 84 18.96 53.35 10.06
C SER A 84 18.73 52.48 8.82
N LYS A 85 19.61 52.51 7.83
CA LYS A 85 19.54 51.70 6.61
C LYS A 85 19.57 50.19 6.89
N GLN A 86 20.32 49.76 7.90
CA GLN A 86 20.38 48.34 8.28
C GLN A 86 19.08 47.90 8.98
N LYS A 87 18.43 48.76 9.74
CA LYS A 87 17.12 48.49 10.36
C LYS A 87 16.03 48.33 9.29
N ASP A 88 16.03 49.20 8.28
CA ASP A 88 15.10 49.14 7.16
C ASP A 88 15.29 47.85 6.33
N LEU A 89 16.53 47.46 6.08
CA LEU A 89 16.85 46.22 5.37
C LEU A 89 16.38 44.98 6.16
N ILE A 90 16.61 44.96 7.46
CA ILE A 90 16.15 43.86 8.34
C ILE A 90 14.62 43.80 8.36
N LEU A 91 13.93 44.93 8.41
CA LEU A 91 12.47 45.00 8.38
C LEU A 91 11.92 44.40 7.06
N ILE A 92 12.50 44.80 5.93
CA ILE A 92 12.12 44.26 4.61
C ILE A 92 12.34 42.76 4.56
N LEU A 93 13.47 42.27 5.06
CA LEU A 93 13.80 40.84 5.07
C LEU A 93 12.81 40.07 5.96
N LEU A 94 12.42 40.58 7.12
CA LEU A 94 11.39 39.98 7.97
C LEU A 94 10.04 39.93 7.28
N VAL A 95 9.63 40.99 6.58
CA VAL A 95 8.37 40.96 5.80
C VAL A 95 8.42 39.95 4.69
N VAL A 96 9.51 39.83 3.96
CA VAL A 96 9.68 38.80 2.91
C VAL A 96 9.62 37.39 3.50
N VAL A 97 10.29 37.14 4.62
CA VAL A 97 10.23 35.83 5.31
C VAL A 97 8.81 35.51 5.76
N LEU A 98 8.09 36.48 6.33
CA LEU A 98 6.68 36.31 6.73
C LEU A 98 5.79 36.01 5.52
N LEU A 99 5.98 36.67 4.39
CA LEU A 99 5.24 36.39 3.16
C LEU A 99 5.55 34.97 2.61
N VAL A 100 6.82 34.57 2.61
CA VAL A 100 7.21 33.23 2.20
C VAL A 100 6.60 32.17 3.12
N VAL A 101 6.64 32.38 4.44
CA VAL A 101 6.01 31.47 5.41
C VAL A 101 4.50 31.43 5.20
N ALA A 102 3.83 32.56 4.99
CA ALA A 102 2.40 32.60 4.70
C ALA A 102 2.05 31.85 3.42
N LEU A 103 2.84 31.99 2.34
CA LEU A 103 2.67 31.23 1.11
C LEU A 103 2.90 29.73 1.36
N PHE A 104 3.90 29.33 2.13
CA PHE A 104 4.13 27.93 2.49
C PHE A 104 2.99 27.32 3.30
N VAL A 105 2.40 28.08 4.22
CA VAL A 105 1.25 27.63 5.03
C VAL A 105 -0.01 27.48 4.15
N THR A 106 -0.23 28.41 3.22
CA THR A 106 -1.38 28.33 2.30
C THR A 106 -1.22 27.20 1.27
N MET A 107 -0.01 26.95 0.78
CA MET A 107 0.27 25.85 -0.15
C MET A 107 0.15 24.44 0.50
N LYS A 108 0.29 24.34 1.82
CA LYS A 108 0.13 23.05 2.55
C LYS A 108 -1.31 22.68 2.87
N LYS A 109 -2.29 23.53 2.58
CA LYS A 109 -3.70 23.11 2.60
C LYS A 109 -3.97 22.28 1.36
N THR A 110 -3.70 20.95 1.45
CA THR A 110 -4.30 20.00 0.51
C THR A 110 -5.80 20.24 0.54
N PRO A 111 -6.46 20.48 -0.60
CA PRO A 111 -7.90 20.60 -0.61
C PRO A 111 -8.45 19.33 0.01
N LYS A 112 -9.19 19.49 1.13
CA LYS A 112 -9.95 18.39 1.69
C LYS A 112 -10.97 18.05 0.61
N LEU A 113 -10.84 16.86 0.02
CA LEU A 113 -11.79 16.40 -0.98
C LEU A 113 -13.12 16.21 -0.24
N ASP A 114 -14.06 17.11 -0.50
CA ASP A 114 -15.37 17.11 0.14
C ASP A 114 -16.29 16.20 -0.69
N ILE A 115 -16.19 14.91 -0.41
CA ILE A 115 -17.02 13.88 -1.05
C ILE A 115 -18.11 13.48 -0.08
N GLU A 116 -19.36 13.66 -0.50
CA GLU A 116 -20.50 13.10 0.23
C GLU A 116 -20.60 11.60 -0.02
N LEU A 117 -20.40 10.82 1.03
CA LEU A 117 -20.57 9.37 1.01
C LEU A 117 -22.00 9.00 1.41
N PRO A 118 -22.56 7.91 0.91
CA PRO A 118 -22.02 6.97 -0.08
C PRO A 118 -22.16 7.47 -1.53
N ILE A 119 -21.23 7.05 -2.41
CA ILE A 119 -21.21 7.42 -3.83
C ILE A 119 -21.53 6.25 -4.76
N THR A 120 -21.85 6.56 -6.01
CA THR A 120 -22.07 5.55 -7.06
C THR A 120 -20.78 5.35 -7.85
N LEU A 121 -20.37 4.07 -8.01
CA LEU A 121 -19.28 3.70 -8.93
C LEU A 121 -19.80 3.53 -10.35
N GLN A 122 -18.97 3.87 -11.32
CA GLN A 122 -19.26 3.69 -12.74
C GLN A 122 -18.35 2.61 -13.34
N GLY A 123 -18.90 1.69 -14.12
CA GLY A 123 -18.15 0.64 -14.80
C GLY A 123 -18.95 -0.66 -14.95
N GLU A 124 -18.30 -1.66 -15.50
CA GLU A 124 -18.85 -3.01 -15.60
C GLU A 124 -18.84 -3.71 -14.28
N VAL A 125 -19.98 -4.30 -13.88
CA VAL A 125 -20.12 -5.04 -12.64
C VAL A 125 -19.21 -6.26 -12.65
N GLY A 126 -18.50 -6.47 -11.54
CA GLY A 126 -17.63 -7.63 -11.35
C GLY A 126 -16.28 -7.28 -10.78
N PHE A 127 -15.42 -8.27 -10.70
CA PHE A 127 -14.03 -8.17 -10.23
C PHE A 127 -13.08 -8.36 -11.41
N THR A 128 -12.57 -7.27 -11.95
CA THR A 128 -11.87 -7.22 -13.25
C THR A 128 -10.41 -6.82 -13.10
N GLU A 129 -9.50 -7.61 -13.69
CA GLU A 129 -8.09 -7.25 -13.77
C GLU A 129 -7.90 -6.02 -14.67
N ILE A 130 -7.09 -5.08 -14.20
CA ILE A 130 -6.64 -3.93 -14.96
C ILE A 130 -5.12 -3.84 -14.97
N THR A 131 -4.59 -3.32 -16.06
CA THR A 131 -3.17 -3.00 -16.20
C THR A 131 -2.80 -1.77 -15.36
N TYR A 132 -1.50 -1.55 -15.16
CA TYR A 132 -1.04 -0.33 -14.50
C TYR A 132 -1.42 0.94 -15.29
N SER A 133 -1.39 0.88 -16.62
CA SER A 133 -1.83 2.00 -17.48
C SER A 133 -3.31 2.36 -17.27
N GLU A 134 -4.19 1.36 -17.22
CA GLU A 134 -5.62 1.57 -16.96
C GLU A 134 -5.88 2.12 -15.55
N TYR A 135 -5.07 1.70 -14.57
CA TYR A 135 -5.11 2.28 -13.23
C TYR A 135 -4.71 3.77 -13.24
N GLU A 136 -3.66 4.14 -13.98
CA GLU A 136 -3.27 5.54 -14.15
C GLU A 136 -4.36 6.37 -14.86
N GLU A 137 -5.01 5.79 -15.86
CA GLU A 137 -6.14 6.44 -16.54
C GLU A 137 -7.29 6.74 -15.57
N LYS A 138 -7.65 5.78 -14.71
CA LYS A 138 -8.68 5.98 -13.66
C LYS A 138 -8.29 7.06 -12.66
N MET A 139 -7.04 7.08 -12.23
CA MET A 139 -6.54 8.15 -11.36
C MET A 139 -6.60 9.52 -12.04
N ASN A 140 -6.30 9.60 -13.32
CA ASN A 140 -6.30 10.85 -14.09
C ASN A 140 -7.72 11.33 -14.43
N ALA A 141 -8.68 10.42 -14.61
CA ALA A 141 -10.08 10.74 -14.83
C ALA A 141 -10.74 11.48 -13.66
N LYS A 142 -10.15 11.40 -12.46
CA LYS A 142 -10.70 12.00 -11.23
C LYS A 142 -12.12 11.52 -10.93
N GLU A 143 -12.35 10.24 -11.19
CA GLU A 143 -13.58 9.54 -10.89
C GLU A 143 -13.38 8.59 -9.70
N PRO A 144 -14.47 8.24 -8.98
CA PRO A 144 -14.39 7.26 -7.91
C PRO A 144 -14.22 5.85 -8.47
N PHE A 145 -13.33 5.06 -7.90
CA PHE A 145 -13.17 3.66 -8.23
C PHE A 145 -12.65 2.84 -7.03
N LEU A 146 -12.98 1.55 -7.03
CA LEU A 146 -12.52 0.59 -6.04
C LEU A 146 -11.51 -0.36 -6.68
N VAL A 147 -10.33 -0.47 -6.08
CA VAL A 147 -9.25 -1.32 -6.59
C VAL A 147 -8.64 -2.17 -5.48
N VAL A 148 -8.35 -3.43 -5.79
CA VAL A 148 -7.67 -4.38 -4.91
C VAL A 148 -6.29 -4.68 -5.48
N ILE A 149 -5.26 -4.53 -4.67
CA ILE A 149 -3.91 -4.89 -5.05
C ILE A 149 -3.64 -6.32 -4.59
N VAL A 150 -3.35 -7.21 -5.52
CA VAL A 150 -3.10 -8.64 -5.29
C VAL A 150 -1.76 -9.07 -5.88
N ARG A 151 -1.34 -10.32 -5.62
CA ARG A 151 -0.19 -10.95 -6.24
C ARG A 151 -0.39 -12.47 -6.30
N ASP A 152 0.29 -13.15 -7.21
CA ASP A 152 0.30 -14.59 -7.29
C ASP A 152 0.98 -15.24 -6.07
N GLY A 153 0.51 -16.42 -5.67
CA GLY A 153 1.02 -17.17 -4.53
C GLY A 153 0.80 -16.47 -3.17
N CYS A 154 -0.14 -15.55 -3.11
CA CYS A 154 -0.56 -14.89 -1.88
C CYS A 154 -1.79 -15.61 -1.32
N GLY A 155 -1.64 -16.47 -0.31
CA GLY A 155 -2.75 -17.25 0.24
C GLY A 155 -3.92 -16.40 0.75
N TYR A 156 -3.66 -15.23 1.32
CA TYR A 156 -4.73 -14.29 1.70
C TYR A 156 -5.44 -13.67 0.49
N CYS A 157 -4.75 -13.48 -0.64
CA CYS A 157 -5.38 -13.01 -1.86
C CYS A 157 -6.32 -14.06 -2.45
N GLU A 158 -5.89 -15.33 -2.44
CA GLU A 158 -6.71 -16.46 -2.89
C GLU A 158 -7.98 -16.64 -2.05
N MET A 159 -7.88 -16.40 -0.73
CA MET A 159 -9.03 -16.42 0.18
C MET A 159 -9.94 -15.20 0.00
N TYR A 160 -9.40 -14.06 -0.37
CA TYR A 160 -10.13 -12.80 -0.49
C TYR A 160 -10.87 -12.66 -1.82
N GLN A 161 -10.32 -13.22 -2.89
CA GLN A 161 -10.90 -13.14 -4.22
C GLN A 161 -12.37 -13.56 -4.28
N PRO A 162 -12.80 -14.76 -3.78
CA PRO A 162 -14.20 -15.15 -3.84
C PRO A 162 -15.13 -14.22 -3.07
N ILE A 163 -14.68 -13.63 -1.97
CA ILE A 163 -15.44 -12.65 -1.19
C ILE A 163 -15.69 -11.39 -2.02
N VAL A 164 -14.64 -10.86 -2.66
CA VAL A 164 -14.74 -9.65 -3.48
C VAL A 164 -15.62 -9.90 -4.71
N GLU A 165 -15.48 -11.05 -5.36
CA GLU A 165 -16.30 -11.45 -6.53
C GLU A 165 -17.79 -11.57 -6.15
N GLU A 166 -18.11 -12.22 -5.02
CA GLU A 166 -19.46 -12.36 -4.52
C GLU A 166 -20.08 -11.00 -4.23
N VAL A 167 -19.39 -10.15 -3.49
CA VAL A 167 -19.87 -8.81 -3.11
C VAL A 167 -19.97 -7.90 -4.35
N ALA A 168 -19.04 -7.98 -5.29
CA ALA A 168 -19.11 -7.21 -6.54
C ALA A 168 -20.39 -7.55 -7.32
N ASN A 169 -20.75 -8.82 -7.38
CA ASN A 169 -21.94 -9.29 -8.11
C ASN A 169 -23.23 -8.99 -7.33
N GLU A 170 -23.25 -9.24 -6.02
CA GLU A 170 -24.44 -9.01 -5.16
C GLU A 170 -24.83 -7.53 -5.14
N TYR A 171 -23.86 -6.65 -4.95
CA TYR A 171 -24.08 -5.20 -4.85
C TYR A 171 -23.90 -4.46 -6.17
N ARG A 172 -23.74 -5.19 -7.29
CA ARG A 172 -23.58 -4.67 -8.65
C ARG A 172 -22.48 -3.60 -8.77
N LEU A 173 -21.32 -3.86 -8.15
CA LEU A 173 -20.21 -2.95 -8.11
C LEU A 173 -19.12 -3.29 -9.14
N PRO A 174 -18.57 -2.29 -9.84
CA PRO A 174 -17.34 -2.44 -10.57
C PRO A 174 -16.16 -2.40 -9.59
N ILE A 175 -15.53 -3.54 -9.37
CA ILE A 175 -14.32 -3.65 -8.55
C ILE A 175 -13.17 -4.08 -9.45
N TYR A 176 -12.08 -3.34 -9.43
CA TYR A 176 -10.90 -3.64 -10.22
C TYR A 176 -9.81 -4.29 -9.37
N TYR A 177 -8.89 -5.01 -10.00
CA TYR A 177 -7.68 -5.44 -9.31
C TYR A 177 -6.43 -5.30 -10.16
N ILE A 178 -5.31 -5.09 -9.49
CA ILE A 178 -3.97 -5.10 -10.08
C ILE A 178 -3.23 -6.29 -9.51
N ASN A 179 -2.78 -7.19 -10.40
CA ASN A 179 -1.88 -8.26 -10.01
C ASN A 179 -0.43 -7.77 -10.10
N MET A 180 0.19 -7.55 -8.94
CA MET A 180 1.57 -7.05 -8.86
C MET A 180 2.60 -7.97 -9.53
N THR A 181 2.28 -9.26 -9.70
CA THR A 181 3.15 -10.22 -10.39
C THR A 181 3.30 -9.89 -11.87
N ASN A 182 2.28 -9.26 -12.46
CA ASN A 182 2.25 -8.88 -13.87
C ASN A 182 2.91 -7.53 -14.17
N LEU A 183 3.33 -6.79 -13.12
CA LEU A 183 3.97 -5.48 -13.28
C LEU A 183 5.46 -5.62 -13.59
N ASN A 184 5.95 -4.77 -14.48
CA ASN A 184 7.39 -4.59 -14.64
C ASN A 184 7.98 -3.74 -13.48
N ASN A 185 9.30 -3.64 -13.40
CA ASN A 185 9.97 -2.95 -12.28
C ASN A 185 9.60 -1.47 -12.15
N ASP A 186 9.39 -0.79 -13.27
CA ASP A 186 9.04 0.63 -13.29
C ASP A 186 7.60 0.83 -12.81
N GLU A 187 6.67 0.02 -13.29
CA GLU A 187 5.27 0.01 -12.87
C GLU A 187 5.12 -0.36 -11.38
N TYR A 188 5.87 -1.37 -10.91
CA TYR A 188 5.91 -1.73 -9.49
C TYR A 188 6.36 -0.57 -8.62
N THR A 189 7.43 0.12 -9.02
CA THR A 189 7.95 1.29 -8.31
C THR A 189 6.96 2.45 -8.36
N ALA A 190 6.35 2.69 -9.51
CA ALA A 190 5.35 3.73 -9.73
C ALA A 190 4.09 3.47 -8.89
N LEU A 191 3.57 2.22 -8.83
CA LEU A 191 2.46 1.83 -7.97
C LEU A 191 2.75 2.17 -6.51
N GLY A 192 3.92 1.79 -6.00
CA GLY A 192 4.35 2.03 -4.61
C GLY A 192 4.44 3.51 -4.22
N THR A 193 4.38 4.41 -5.19
CA THR A 193 4.40 5.87 -4.99
C THR A 193 3.21 6.60 -5.59
N SER A 194 2.24 5.87 -6.16
CA SER A 194 1.12 6.45 -6.91
C SER A 194 0.19 7.32 -6.06
N ASN A 195 -0.01 6.98 -4.82
CA ASN A 195 -0.97 7.67 -3.95
C ASN A 195 -0.45 7.88 -2.51
N SER A 196 -1.24 8.56 -1.69
CA SER A 196 -0.87 8.89 -0.31
C SER A 196 -0.78 7.68 0.61
N TYR A 197 -1.58 6.64 0.37
CA TYR A 197 -1.58 5.40 1.16
C TYR A 197 -0.25 4.67 1.01
N PHE A 198 0.18 4.42 -0.22
CA PHE A 198 1.45 3.72 -0.48
C PHE A 198 2.65 4.53 0.00
N LYS A 199 2.68 5.85 -0.22
CA LYS A 199 3.74 6.73 0.29
C LYS A 199 3.85 6.68 1.80
N LYS A 200 2.72 6.72 2.52
CA LYS A 200 2.68 6.69 3.99
C LYS A 200 3.09 5.32 4.55
N ASN A 201 2.72 4.25 3.85
CA ASN A 201 2.95 2.87 4.27
C ASN A 201 4.11 2.21 3.53
N GLN A 202 5.03 2.97 2.96
CA GLN A 202 6.15 2.45 2.19
C GLN A 202 6.94 1.38 2.96
N GLY A 203 7.12 0.20 2.35
CA GLY A 203 7.75 -0.96 2.96
C GLY A 203 6.94 -1.67 4.06
N LYS A 204 5.69 -1.26 4.31
CA LYS A 204 4.81 -1.84 5.34
C LYS A 204 3.46 -2.33 4.80
N TRP A 205 3.09 -1.95 3.58
CA TRP A 205 1.87 -2.45 2.95
C TRP A 205 2.12 -3.80 2.28
N GLY A 206 1.09 -4.59 2.15
CA GLY A 206 1.13 -5.93 1.55
C GLY A 206 -0.11 -6.22 0.71
N THR A 207 -0.28 -7.48 0.34
CA THR A 207 -1.42 -7.95 -0.44
C THR A 207 -2.25 -8.97 0.38
N PRO A 208 -3.59 -8.95 0.23
CA PRO A 208 -4.36 -7.98 -0.54
C PRO A 208 -4.37 -6.59 0.11
N THR A 209 -4.58 -5.53 -0.65
CA THR A 209 -4.88 -4.19 -0.15
C THR A 209 -6.01 -3.61 -0.98
N THR A 210 -7.12 -3.27 -0.35
CA THR A 210 -8.27 -2.64 -1.02
C THR A 210 -8.20 -1.13 -0.83
N LEU A 211 -8.34 -0.39 -1.91
CA LEU A 211 -8.32 1.07 -1.91
C LEU A 211 -9.57 1.61 -2.59
N PHE A 212 -10.33 2.42 -1.88
CA PHE A 212 -11.32 3.29 -2.47
C PHE A 212 -10.65 4.60 -2.86
N MET A 213 -10.63 4.87 -4.15
CA MET A 213 -9.93 5.98 -4.77
C MET A 213 -10.88 7.01 -5.36
N TYR A 214 -10.49 8.27 -5.31
CA TYR A 214 -11.04 9.34 -6.13
C TYR A 214 -9.86 10.05 -6.82
N GLY A 215 -9.68 9.79 -8.09
CA GLY A 215 -8.44 10.16 -8.73
C GLY A 215 -7.24 9.53 -8.01
N ASN A 216 -6.23 10.33 -7.67
CA ASN A 216 -5.05 9.90 -6.93
C ASN A 216 -5.18 9.99 -5.39
N SER A 217 -6.36 10.36 -4.90
CA SER A 217 -6.65 10.44 -3.47
C SER A 217 -7.28 9.14 -2.97
N VAL A 218 -6.74 8.59 -1.89
CA VAL A 218 -7.35 7.46 -1.19
C VAL A 218 -8.37 8.00 -0.20
N ILE A 219 -9.63 7.60 -0.36
CA ILE A 219 -10.76 8.01 0.48
C ILE A 219 -10.86 7.08 1.67
N ASP A 220 -10.79 5.76 1.40
CA ASP A 220 -10.83 4.73 2.42
C ASP A 220 -10.01 3.51 1.98
N SER A 221 -9.64 2.62 2.91
CA SER A 221 -8.79 1.47 2.60
C SER A 221 -8.95 0.32 3.58
N ILE A 222 -8.81 -0.90 3.07
CA ILE A 222 -8.67 -2.11 3.87
C ILE A 222 -7.25 -2.66 3.66
N PRO A 223 -6.39 -2.62 4.67
CA PRO A 223 -5.07 -3.24 4.63
C PRO A 223 -5.18 -4.74 4.97
N GLY A 224 -4.95 -5.60 3.99
CA GLY A 224 -4.99 -7.05 4.17
C GLY A 224 -6.34 -7.69 3.88
N TYR A 225 -6.45 -8.95 4.28
CA TYR A 225 -7.66 -9.76 4.18
C TYR A 225 -8.67 -9.36 5.25
N VAL A 226 -9.94 -9.31 4.85
CA VAL A 226 -11.10 -9.23 5.76
C VAL A 226 -12.14 -10.27 5.34
N ASP A 227 -13.04 -10.63 6.24
CA ASP A 227 -14.17 -11.50 5.93
C ASP A 227 -15.28 -10.77 5.15
N THR A 228 -16.29 -11.53 4.74
CA THR A 228 -17.42 -11.01 3.95
C THR A 228 -18.17 -9.90 4.69
N ASP A 229 -18.42 -10.05 5.98
CA ASP A 229 -19.20 -9.08 6.75
C ASP A 229 -18.49 -7.74 6.85
N GLU A 230 -17.18 -7.77 7.08
CA GLU A 230 -16.36 -6.57 7.17
C GLU A 230 -16.23 -5.89 5.80
N PHE A 231 -16.08 -6.68 4.72
CA PHE A 231 -16.04 -6.13 3.37
C PHE A 231 -17.38 -5.53 2.94
N VAL A 232 -18.50 -6.19 3.23
CA VAL A 232 -19.86 -5.67 2.99
C VAL A 232 -20.10 -4.37 3.77
N LYS A 233 -19.64 -4.29 5.01
CA LYS A 233 -19.72 -3.07 5.81
C LYS A 233 -18.96 -1.92 5.12
N PHE A 234 -17.72 -2.16 4.72
CA PHE A 234 -16.92 -1.18 3.98
C PHE A 234 -17.63 -0.70 2.70
N VAL A 235 -18.21 -1.64 1.95
CA VAL A 235 -18.96 -1.33 0.73
C VAL A 235 -20.16 -0.44 1.02
N LYS A 236 -20.97 -0.76 2.02
CA LYS A 236 -22.18 0.00 2.38
C LYS A 236 -21.89 1.38 2.95
N GLU A 237 -20.76 1.55 3.63
CA GLU A 237 -20.31 2.85 4.16
C GLU A 237 -19.85 3.79 3.04
N ASN A 238 -19.29 3.26 1.97
CA ASN A 238 -18.64 4.03 0.93
C ASN A 238 -19.46 4.18 -0.35
N PHE A 239 -20.33 3.20 -0.69
CA PHE A 239 -21.01 3.14 -1.99
C PHE A 239 -22.52 3.05 -1.85
N LYS A 240 -23.21 3.68 -2.83
CA LYS A 240 -24.64 3.47 -3.03
C LYS A 240 -24.81 2.09 -3.65
N VAL A 241 -25.38 1.17 -2.88
CA VAL A 241 -25.64 -0.20 -3.31
C VAL A 241 -27.13 -0.40 -3.46
N GLU A 242 -27.52 -1.04 -4.57
CA GLU A 242 -28.89 -1.50 -4.77
C GLU A 242 -28.98 -2.88 -4.12
N GLY A 243 -29.74 -2.96 -3.02
CA GLY A 243 -30.00 -4.19 -2.29
C GLY A 243 -31.40 -4.71 -2.53
#